data_14fc66eaabf1d24eb3a14c0ae9460c40
#
_entry.id   14fc66eaabf1d24eb3a14c0ae9460c40
#
_cell.length_a   1.000
_cell.length_b   1.000
_cell.length_c   1.000
_cell.angle_alpha   90.00
_cell.angle_beta   90.00
_cell.angle_gamma   90.00
#
_symmetry.space_group_name_H-M   'P 1'
#
loop_
_entity.id
_entity.type
_entity.pdbx_description
1 polymer ?
#
loop_
_entity_poly.entity_id
_entity_poly.type
_entity_poly.pdbx_seq_one_letter_code
_entity_poly.pdbx_strand_id
1 'polypeptide(L)'
;ESVGAKVYCVSGKTEVQDCLNRVLEKIKPQSVLSWTHPVIDKYEIRSLLREQHVTLCSPDDQDIDRRFKAEMGISSVDWAIAETGSLIVCSKPEQPTDVSLLPPIHLALVEEAQILPDIFDLFTLLTPQGLPSNLGFITGPSKTGDIELKLTTGVHGPKELLVVLIESSPSSP
;
A
#
# COMPACT_ATOMS: atom_id res chain seq x y z
N GLU A 1 12.50 -6.21 -1.88
CA GLU A 1 12.67 -7.32 -0.89
C GLU A 1 13.86 -7.09 0.05
N SER A 2 14.95 -6.46 -0.41
CA SER A 2 16.14 -6.21 0.42
C SER A 2 15.86 -5.42 1.70
N VAL A 3 14.81 -4.60 1.69
CA VAL A 3 14.38 -3.77 2.84
C VAL A 3 13.34 -4.46 3.75
N GLY A 4 12.99 -5.72 3.44
CA GLY A 4 12.07 -6.53 4.25
C GLY A 4 10.61 -6.51 3.81
N ALA A 5 10.26 -5.88 2.69
CA ALA A 5 8.96 -5.99 2.06
C ALA A 5 8.80 -7.35 1.36
N LYS A 6 7.58 -7.90 1.33
CA LYS A 6 7.24 -9.07 0.52
C LYS A 6 6.60 -8.58 -0.77
N VAL A 7 7.17 -8.96 -1.91
CA VAL A 7 6.70 -8.52 -3.24
C VAL A 7 6.09 -9.70 -3.99
N TYR A 8 4.92 -9.49 -4.57
CA TYR A 8 4.20 -10.40 -5.43
C TYR A 8 4.08 -9.76 -6.82
N CYS A 9 4.65 -10.37 -7.84
CA CYS A 9 4.51 -9.93 -9.23
C CYS A 9 3.33 -10.68 -9.86
N VAL A 10 2.43 -9.93 -10.47
CA VAL A 10 1.18 -10.45 -11.07
C VAL A 10 0.83 -9.67 -12.33
N SER A 11 0.08 -10.28 -13.24
CA SER A 11 -0.37 -9.66 -14.48
C SER A 11 -1.88 -9.71 -14.61
N GLY A 12 -2.48 -8.54 -14.86
CA GLY A 12 -3.92 -8.46 -15.10
C GLY A 12 -4.79 -8.70 -13.86
N LYS A 13 -6.10 -8.55 -14.04
CA LYS A 13 -7.08 -8.52 -12.96
C LYS A 13 -7.21 -9.84 -12.19
N THR A 14 -7.26 -10.95 -12.93
CA THR A 14 -7.45 -12.28 -12.33
C THR A 14 -6.32 -12.64 -11.38
N GLU A 15 -5.07 -12.46 -11.81
CA GLU A 15 -3.92 -12.77 -10.96
C GLU A 15 -3.81 -11.84 -9.75
N VAL A 16 -4.21 -10.56 -9.88
CA VAL A 16 -4.31 -9.65 -8.74
C VAL A 16 -5.31 -10.18 -7.72
N GLN A 17 -6.51 -10.58 -8.17
CA GLN A 17 -7.55 -11.11 -7.29
C GLN A 17 -7.13 -12.43 -6.64
N ASP A 18 -6.51 -13.34 -7.38
CA ASP A 18 -5.99 -14.62 -6.85
C ASP A 18 -4.86 -14.38 -5.83
N CYS A 19 -3.98 -13.43 -6.10
CA CYS A 19 -2.93 -13.05 -5.15
C CYS A 19 -3.53 -12.51 -3.85
N LEU A 20 -4.50 -11.59 -3.96
CA LEU A 20 -5.17 -11.02 -2.81
C LEU A 20 -5.95 -12.07 -2.01
N ASN A 21 -6.67 -12.98 -2.68
CA ASN A 21 -7.36 -14.08 -2.02
C ASN A 21 -6.37 -14.91 -1.17
N ARG A 22 -5.24 -15.31 -1.74
CA ARG A 22 -4.20 -16.05 -1.02
C ARG A 22 -3.64 -15.27 0.17
N VAL A 23 -3.46 -13.97 0.04
CA VAL A 23 -2.99 -13.09 1.13
C VAL A 23 -4.06 -13.03 2.23
N LEU A 24 -5.33 -12.79 1.87
CA LEU A 24 -6.43 -12.71 2.83
C LEU A 24 -6.68 -14.04 3.55
N GLU A 25 -6.65 -15.17 2.85
CA GLU A 25 -6.76 -16.50 3.45
C GLU A 25 -5.64 -16.80 4.46
N LYS A 26 -4.44 -16.30 4.21
CA LYS A 26 -3.29 -16.49 5.10
C LYS A 26 -3.35 -15.59 6.32
N ILE A 27 -3.72 -14.32 6.15
CA ILE A 27 -3.72 -13.30 7.22
C ILE A 27 -5.03 -13.37 8.01
N LYS A 28 -6.16 -13.60 7.32
CA LYS A 28 -7.53 -13.62 7.87
C LYS A 28 -7.88 -12.36 8.65
N PRO A 29 -7.67 -11.16 8.07
CA PRO A 29 -8.00 -9.93 8.77
C PRO A 29 -9.51 -9.83 8.95
N GLN A 30 -9.97 -9.41 10.14
CA GLN A 30 -11.38 -9.13 10.41
C GLN A 30 -11.80 -7.78 9.82
N SER A 31 -10.87 -6.84 9.73
CA SER A 31 -11.13 -5.48 9.25
C SER A 31 -9.96 -4.94 8.41
N VAL A 32 -10.34 -4.23 7.35
CA VAL A 32 -9.41 -3.61 6.41
C VAL A 32 -9.75 -2.13 6.27
N LEU A 33 -8.75 -1.26 6.40
CA LEU A 33 -8.83 0.15 6.07
C LEU A 33 -8.30 0.34 4.64
N SER A 34 -9.07 0.93 3.74
CA SER A 34 -8.69 1.04 2.33
C SER A 34 -8.94 2.42 1.76
N TRP A 35 -8.04 2.90 0.91
CA TRP A 35 -8.26 4.12 0.13
C TRP A 35 -9.46 4.00 -0.82
N THR A 36 -10.02 5.15 -1.16
CA THR A 36 -10.83 5.32 -2.36
C THR A 36 -9.87 5.72 -3.49
N HIS A 37 -9.59 4.81 -4.43
CA HIS A 37 -8.58 5.01 -5.46
C HIS A 37 -8.92 4.22 -6.73
N PRO A 38 -8.68 4.79 -7.94
CA PRO A 38 -8.99 4.13 -9.22
C PRO A 38 -8.38 2.73 -9.37
N VAL A 39 -7.16 2.51 -8.85
CA VAL A 39 -6.51 1.18 -8.88
C VAL A 39 -7.28 0.18 -8.00
N ILE A 40 -7.74 0.60 -6.83
CA ILE A 40 -8.54 -0.24 -5.93
C ILE A 40 -9.86 -0.66 -6.62
N ASP A 41 -10.50 0.28 -7.32
CA ASP A 41 -11.76 0.04 -8.04
C ASP A 41 -11.53 -0.80 -9.31
N LYS A 42 -10.45 -0.54 -10.07
CA LYS A 42 -10.07 -1.27 -11.28
C LYS A 42 -9.93 -2.78 -11.03
N TYR A 43 -9.34 -3.16 -9.91
CA TYR A 43 -9.14 -4.55 -9.53
C TYR A 43 -10.25 -5.11 -8.65
N GLU A 44 -11.34 -4.34 -8.41
CA GLU A 44 -12.54 -4.73 -7.63
C GLU A 44 -12.22 -5.22 -6.22
N ILE A 45 -11.21 -4.63 -5.58
CA ILE A 45 -10.72 -5.05 -4.26
C ILE A 45 -11.83 -5.00 -3.20
N ARG A 46 -12.71 -4.01 -3.27
CA ARG A 46 -13.83 -3.88 -2.33
C ARG A 46 -14.85 -5.00 -2.45
N SER A 47 -15.10 -5.49 -3.67
CA SER A 47 -15.99 -6.61 -3.91
C SER A 47 -15.40 -7.89 -3.34
N LEU A 48 -14.12 -8.13 -3.61
CA LEU A 48 -13.37 -9.26 -3.08
C LEU A 48 -13.36 -9.30 -1.53
N LEU A 49 -13.14 -8.16 -0.88
CA LEU A 49 -13.20 -8.07 0.59
C LEU A 49 -14.59 -8.42 1.14
N ARG A 50 -15.67 -8.00 0.46
CA ARG A 50 -17.05 -8.34 0.85
C ARG A 50 -17.32 -9.84 0.70
N GLU A 51 -16.88 -10.47 -0.39
CA GLU A 51 -17.00 -11.91 -0.61
C GLU A 51 -16.28 -12.73 0.46
N GLN A 52 -15.16 -12.23 0.95
CA GLN A 52 -14.40 -12.82 2.05
C GLN A 52 -14.95 -12.44 3.45
N HIS A 53 -16.11 -11.76 3.51
CA HIS A 53 -16.73 -11.29 4.77
C HIS A 53 -15.83 -10.40 5.63
N VAL A 54 -14.87 -9.69 5.02
CA VAL A 54 -13.99 -8.77 5.71
C VAL A 54 -14.69 -7.41 5.89
N THR A 55 -14.65 -6.87 7.09
CA THR A 55 -15.20 -5.54 7.37
C THR A 55 -14.34 -4.45 6.73
N LEU A 56 -14.91 -3.73 5.77
CA LEU A 56 -14.25 -2.60 5.14
C LEU A 56 -14.47 -1.32 5.97
N CYS A 57 -13.39 -0.70 6.41
CA CYS A 57 -13.37 0.62 7.01
C CYS A 57 -13.01 1.67 5.95
N SER A 58 -13.78 2.75 5.88
CA SER A 58 -13.46 3.89 5.01
C SER A 58 -12.53 4.86 5.73
N PRO A 59 -11.64 5.56 5.02
CA PRO A 59 -10.90 6.70 5.58
C PRO A 59 -11.81 7.82 6.10
N ASP A 60 -13.01 7.96 5.51
CA ASP A 60 -14.02 8.94 5.91
C ASP A 60 -14.92 8.46 7.07
N ASP A 61 -14.70 7.25 7.59
CA ASP A 61 -15.46 6.73 8.72
C ASP A 61 -15.21 7.64 9.93
N GLN A 62 -16.29 8.23 10.45
CA GLN A 62 -16.23 9.11 11.61
C GLN A 62 -15.89 8.36 12.90
N ASP A 63 -16.06 7.04 12.90
CA ASP A 63 -15.61 6.17 14.00
C ASP A 63 -14.09 5.96 13.91
N ILE A 64 -13.37 6.86 14.55
CA ILE A 64 -11.91 6.84 14.63
C ILE A 64 -11.42 5.50 15.23
N ASP A 65 -12.13 4.95 16.20
CA ASP A 65 -11.75 3.68 16.86
C ASP A 65 -11.78 2.51 15.87
N ARG A 66 -12.72 2.49 14.93
CA ARG A 66 -12.74 1.46 13.87
C ARG A 66 -11.54 1.55 12.96
N ARG A 67 -11.12 2.77 12.60
CA ARG A 67 -9.93 2.99 11.77
C ARG A 67 -8.66 2.54 12.48
N PHE A 68 -8.51 2.88 13.77
CA PHE A 68 -7.36 2.46 14.60
C PHE A 68 -7.32 0.95 14.86
N LYS A 69 -8.45 0.27 14.84
CA LYS A 69 -8.55 -1.19 15.04
C LYS A 69 -8.44 -1.99 13.76
N ALA A 70 -8.29 -1.33 12.60
CA ALA A 70 -8.10 -2.04 11.35
C ALA A 70 -6.83 -2.90 11.39
N GLU A 71 -6.97 -4.15 11.01
CA GLU A 71 -5.88 -5.14 11.07
C GLU A 71 -4.98 -5.11 9.84
N MET A 72 -5.49 -4.54 8.74
CA MET A 72 -4.76 -4.40 7.50
C MET A 72 -5.14 -3.09 6.78
N GLY A 73 -4.15 -2.42 6.22
CA GLY A 73 -4.34 -1.28 5.33
C GLY A 73 -4.13 -1.71 3.88
N ILE A 74 -5.02 -1.29 2.98
CA ILE A 74 -4.85 -1.50 1.53
C ILE A 74 -4.84 -0.14 0.84
N SER A 75 -3.74 0.16 0.16
CA SER A 75 -3.59 1.38 -0.64
C SER A 75 -3.09 1.08 -2.06
N SER A 76 -3.14 2.08 -2.91
CA SER A 76 -2.23 2.17 -4.05
C SER A 76 -1.08 3.11 -3.67
N VAL A 77 -0.31 3.54 -4.65
CA VAL A 77 0.77 4.52 -4.51
C VAL A 77 0.61 5.59 -5.58
N ASP A 78 1.21 6.76 -5.37
CA ASP A 78 1.33 7.73 -6.45
C ASP A 78 2.48 7.31 -7.39
N TRP A 79 3.62 6.91 -6.83
CA TRP A 79 4.77 6.38 -7.56
C TRP A 79 5.52 5.32 -6.73
N ALA A 80 6.42 4.60 -7.38
CA ALA A 80 7.42 3.75 -6.75
C ALA A 80 8.80 4.06 -7.36
N ILE A 81 9.86 4.03 -6.55
CA ILE A 81 11.23 4.30 -7.00
C ILE A 81 11.99 2.97 -7.08
N ALA A 82 12.42 2.60 -8.29
CA ALA A 82 13.10 1.33 -8.53
C ALA A 82 14.47 1.25 -7.82
N GLU A 83 15.24 2.33 -7.83
CA GLU A 83 16.58 2.40 -7.23
C GLU A 83 16.56 2.03 -5.74
N THR A 84 15.60 2.55 -4.98
CA THR A 84 15.51 2.39 -3.52
C THR A 84 14.49 1.36 -3.07
N GLY A 85 13.57 0.95 -3.95
CA GLY A 85 12.41 0.14 -3.61
C GLY A 85 11.41 0.90 -2.72
N SER A 86 11.34 2.22 -2.84
CA SER A 86 10.47 3.07 -2.05
C SER A 86 9.13 3.29 -2.73
N LEU A 87 8.05 3.17 -1.98
CA LEU A 87 6.71 3.56 -2.39
C LEU A 87 6.50 5.02 -2.02
N ILE A 88 5.89 5.80 -2.92
CA ILE A 88 5.63 7.23 -2.75
C ILE A 88 4.14 7.44 -2.62
N VAL A 89 3.73 8.07 -1.53
CA VAL A 89 2.33 8.38 -1.23
C VAL A 89 2.18 9.87 -0.95
N CYS A 90 1.26 10.52 -1.67
CA CYS A 90 0.88 11.90 -1.42
C CYS A 90 -0.43 11.93 -0.63
N SER A 91 -0.44 12.63 0.49
CA SER A 91 -1.67 12.78 1.28
C SER A 91 -2.70 13.62 0.53
N LYS A 92 -3.91 13.08 0.39
CA LYS A 92 -5.08 13.70 -0.21
C LYS A 92 -6.30 13.35 0.64
N PRO A 93 -7.42 14.09 0.54
CA PRO A 93 -8.62 13.80 1.33
C PRO A 93 -9.08 12.33 1.24
N GLU A 94 -9.11 11.75 0.03
CA GLU A 94 -9.52 10.36 -0.19
C GLU A 94 -8.39 9.34 0.01
N GLN A 95 -7.16 9.82 0.28
CA GLN A 95 -5.94 9.02 0.41
C GLN A 95 -5.14 9.46 1.65
N PRO A 96 -5.71 9.41 2.84
CA PRO A 96 -5.01 9.80 4.06
C PRO A 96 -3.89 8.81 4.39
N THR A 97 -2.85 9.31 5.04
CA THR A 97 -1.66 8.51 5.40
C THR A 97 -1.93 7.43 6.43
N ASP A 98 -3.02 7.52 7.18
CA ASP A 98 -3.38 6.55 8.21
C ASP A 98 -3.57 5.13 7.66
N VAL A 99 -4.05 4.97 6.42
CA VAL A 99 -4.18 3.65 5.76
C VAL A 99 -2.84 2.92 5.68
N SER A 100 -1.77 3.64 5.44
CA SER A 100 -0.42 3.08 5.33
C SER A 100 0.37 3.05 6.64
N LEU A 101 -0.12 3.73 7.69
CA LEU A 101 0.61 3.91 8.95
C LEU A 101 -0.01 3.22 10.16
N LEU A 102 -1.36 3.19 10.27
CA LEU A 102 -2.03 2.69 11.47
C LEU A 102 -2.11 1.16 11.53
N PRO A 103 -2.56 0.46 10.46
CA PRO A 103 -2.69 -0.99 10.53
C PRO A 103 -1.35 -1.70 10.67
N PRO A 104 -1.29 -2.82 11.40
CA PRO A 104 -0.07 -3.59 11.58
C PRO A 104 0.46 -4.22 10.29
N ILE A 105 -0.39 -4.37 9.27
CA ILE A 105 -0.04 -4.88 7.96
C ILE A 105 -0.47 -3.86 6.91
N HIS A 106 0.46 -3.45 6.04
CA HIS A 106 0.16 -2.61 4.89
C HIS A 106 0.36 -3.39 3.60
N LEU A 107 -0.66 -3.43 2.75
CA LEU A 107 -0.62 -3.96 1.39
C LEU A 107 -0.75 -2.82 0.40
N ALA A 108 0.25 -2.64 -0.44
CA ALA A 108 0.29 -1.63 -1.48
C ALA A 108 0.14 -2.27 -2.87
N LEU A 109 -0.79 -1.76 -3.68
CA LEU A 109 -0.93 -2.11 -5.09
C LEU A 109 -0.11 -1.12 -5.92
N VAL A 110 0.81 -1.62 -6.73
CA VAL A 110 1.70 -0.82 -7.56
C VAL A 110 1.55 -1.28 -9.01
N GLU A 111 1.09 -0.41 -9.88
CA GLU A 111 1.10 -0.67 -11.31
C GLU A 111 2.48 -0.33 -11.90
N GLU A 112 2.94 -1.10 -12.87
CA GLU A 112 4.23 -0.87 -13.54
C GLU A 112 4.41 0.57 -14.04
N ALA A 113 3.33 1.18 -14.53
CA ALA A 113 3.32 2.57 -14.99
C ALA A 113 3.60 3.61 -13.90
N GLN A 114 3.52 3.23 -12.61
CA GLN A 114 3.82 4.11 -11.47
C GLN A 114 5.30 4.02 -11.06
N ILE A 115 6.11 3.17 -11.71
CA ILE A 115 7.51 2.98 -11.35
C ILE A 115 8.38 4.03 -12.03
N LEU A 116 9.15 4.74 -11.23
CA LEU A 116 10.17 5.69 -11.65
C LEU A 116 11.56 5.07 -11.42
N PRO A 117 12.54 5.34 -12.29
CA PRO A 117 13.90 4.86 -12.11
C PRO A 117 14.52 5.31 -10.79
N ASP A 118 14.47 6.61 -10.51
CA ASP A 118 15.14 7.23 -9.37
C ASP A 118 14.36 8.40 -8.75
N ILE A 119 14.92 8.99 -7.71
CA ILE A 119 14.31 10.11 -6.99
C ILE A 119 14.33 11.43 -7.79
N PHE A 120 15.25 11.60 -8.72
CA PHE A 120 15.34 12.82 -9.54
C PHE A 120 14.17 12.88 -10.52
N ASP A 121 13.75 11.74 -11.07
CA ASP A 121 12.56 11.65 -11.91
C ASP A 121 11.31 12.05 -11.13
N LEU A 122 11.17 11.61 -9.86
CA LEU A 122 10.08 12.03 -8.99
C LEU A 122 10.02 13.55 -8.84
N PHE A 123 11.14 14.19 -8.48
CA PHE A 123 11.17 15.64 -8.28
C PHE A 123 10.96 16.41 -9.59
N THR A 124 11.40 15.88 -10.72
CA THR A 124 11.13 16.43 -12.05
C THR A 124 9.62 16.49 -12.34
N LEU A 125 8.88 15.44 -11.96
CA LEU A 125 7.41 15.40 -12.11
C LEU A 125 6.70 16.33 -11.13
N LEU A 126 7.19 16.46 -9.91
CA LEU A 126 6.54 17.26 -8.86
C LEU A 126 6.78 18.78 -9.02
N THR A 127 7.96 19.18 -9.51
CA THR A 127 8.36 20.60 -9.56
C THR A 127 7.37 21.50 -10.31
N PRO A 128 6.82 21.13 -11.48
CA PRO A 128 5.87 21.98 -12.20
C PRO A 128 4.52 22.16 -11.50
N GLN A 129 4.12 21.21 -10.67
CA GLN A 129 2.82 21.18 -9.99
C GLN A 129 2.89 21.73 -8.56
N GLY A 130 4.08 21.95 -8.05
CA GLY A 130 4.34 22.24 -6.65
C GLY A 130 4.37 20.96 -5.80
N LEU A 131 5.05 21.05 -4.66
CA LEU A 131 5.12 19.91 -3.72
C LEU A 131 3.77 19.71 -3.03
N PRO A 132 3.32 18.44 -2.85
CA PRO A 132 2.14 18.15 -2.05
C PRO A 132 2.38 18.54 -0.59
N SER A 133 1.29 18.75 0.16
CA SER A 133 1.37 19.11 1.58
C SER A 133 2.04 18.03 2.43
N ASN A 134 1.99 16.78 1.99
CA ASN A 134 2.69 15.66 2.62
C ASN A 134 3.11 14.67 1.52
N LEU A 135 4.40 14.31 1.53
CA LEU A 135 5.03 13.35 0.63
C LEU A 135 5.67 12.26 1.48
N GLY A 136 5.04 11.09 1.53
CA GLY A 136 5.52 9.94 2.29
C GLY A 136 6.39 9.01 1.45
N PHE A 137 7.51 8.56 2.02
CA PHE A 137 8.38 7.52 1.46
C PHE A 137 8.29 6.28 2.32
N ILE A 138 7.83 5.16 1.76
CA ILE A 138 7.69 3.88 2.45
C ILE A 138 8.71 2.91 1.83
N THR A 139 9.83 2.68 2.53
CA THR A 139 10.95 1.87 2.02
C THR A 139 10.98 0.48 2.67
N GLY A 140 9.98 0.09 3.42
CA GLY A 140 9.91 -1.21 4.07
C GLY A 140 9.03 -1.17 5.31
N PRO A 141 8.91 -2.28 6.06
CA PRO A 141 8.18 -2.33 7.31
C PRO A 141 8.86 -1.45 8.36
N SER A 142 8.06 -0.95 9.32
CA SER A 142 8.57 -0.12 10.41
C SER A 142 9.59 -0.86 11.25
N LYS A 143 10.78 -0.27 11.43
CA LYS A 143 11.87 -0.79 12.23
C LYS A 143 12.36 0.31 13.18
N THR A 144 12.40 0.02 14.47
CA THR A 144 12.96 0.90 15.50
C THR A 144 14.18 0.22 16.12
N GLY A 145 15.33 0.86 16.03
CA GLY A 145 16.62 0.32 16.50
C GLY A 145 17.10 0.82 17.86
N ASP A 146 16.34 1.71 18.51
CA ASP A 146 16.84 2.48 19.67
C ASP A 146 16.31 2.01 21.02
N ILE A 147 15.57 0.90 21.08
CA ILE A 147 15.10 0.34 22.35
C ILE A 147 15.99 -0.84 22.72
N GLU A 148 16.89 -0.62 23.69
CA GLU A 148 17.80 -1.64 24.26
C GLU A 148 18.70 -2.36 23.24
N LEU A 149 19.14 -1.67 22.16
CA LEU A 149 19.96 -2.25 21.08
C LEU A 149 19.29 -3.45 20.36
N LYS A 150 17.97 -3.63 20.53
CA LYS A 150 17.19 -4.65 19.82
C LYS A 150 16.35 -4.01 18.75
N LEU A 151 16.43 -4.56 17.54
CA LEU A 151 15.59 -4.15 16.41
C LEU A 151 14.14 -4.58 16.71
N THR A 152 13.26 -3.61 16.99
CA THR A 152 11.83 -3.87 17.21
C THR A 152 11.05 -3.41 15.99
N THR A 153 10.19 -4.27 15.46
CA THR A 153 9.33 -3.93 14.30
C THR A 153 7.97 -3.43 14.75
N GLY A 154 7.43 -2.41 14.04
CA GLY A 154 6.04 -1.98 14.17
C GLY A 154 5.71 -1.13 15.38
N VAL A 155 6.66 -0.32 15.89
CA VAL A 155 6.39 0.63 16.98
C VAL A 155 5.67 1.89 16.46
N HIS A 156 6.03 2.37 15.27
CA HIS A 156 5.54 3.60 14.67
C HIS A 156 4.96 3.42 13.27
N GLY A 157 4.55 2.20 12.89
CA GLY A 157 4.01 1.89 11.57
C GLY A 157 3.84 0.39 11.36
N PRO A 158 3.46 -0.05 10.16
CA PRO A 158 3.21 -1.45 9.87
C PRO A 158 4.40 -2.36 10.16
N LYS A 159 4.12 -3.50 10.77
CA LYS A 159 5.10 -4.58 11.01
C LYS A 159 5.44 -5.34 9.74
N GLU A 160 4.48 -5.42 8.82
CA GLU A 160 4.64 -6.07 7.52
C GLU A 160 4.23 -5.13 6.40
N LEU A 161 5.06 -5.10 5.35
CA LEU A 161 4.75 -4.44 4.09
C LEU A 161 4.65 -5.51 2.99
N LEU A 162 3.48 -5.59 2.36
CA LEU A 162 3.20 -6.44 1.22
C LEU A 162 3.03 -5.53 0.00
N VAL A 163 3.69 -5.87 -1.09
CA VAL A 163 3.59 -5.12 -2.35
C VAL A 163 3.08 -6.07 -3.43
N VAL A 164 1.97 -5.72 -4.06
CA VAL A 164 1.48 -6.38 -5.27
C VAL A 164 1.89 -5.53 -6.46
N LEU A 165 2.94 -5.95 -7.13
CA LEU A 165 3.44 -5.31 -8.35
C LEU A 165 2.66 -5.86 -9.53
N ILE A 166 1.96 -5.00 -10.23
CA ILE A 166 1.05 -5.34 -11.32
C ILE A 166 1.70 -4.95 -12.63
N GLU A 167 2.14 -5.95 -13.35
CA GLU A 167 2.76 -5.78 -14.66
C GLU A 167 1.69 -5.42 -15.71
N SER A 168 2.07 -4.57 -16.64
CA SER A 168 1.25 -4.28 -17.81
C SER A 168 1.13 -5.56 -18.63
N SER A 169 -0.10 -6.00 -18.92
CA SER A 169 -0.27 -7.10 -19.86
C SER A 169 0.44 -6.74 -21.17
N PRO A 170 1.25 -7.63 -21.75
CA PRO A 170 1.83 -7.36 -23.05
C PRO A 170 0.67 -7.02 -24.00
N SER A 171 0.72 -5.81 -24.56
CA SER A 171 -0.22 -5.41 -25.62
C SER A 171 -0.13 -6.48 -26.71
N SER A 172 -1.23 -7.26 -26.87
CA SER A 172 -1.32 -8.19 -28.00
C SER A 172 -1.10 -7.41 -29.27
N PRO A 173 -0.25 -7.91 -30.18
CA PRO A 173 0.08 -7.25 -31.44
C PRO A 173 -1.13 -7.08 -32.35
#